data_fe0e6234e2b984da4e8c4137e709b133
#
_entry.id   fe0e6234e2b984da4e8c4137e709b133
#
_cell.length_a   1.000
_cell.length_b   1.000
_cell.length_c   1.000
_cell.angle_alpha   90.00
_cell.angle_beta   90.00
_cell.angle_gamma   90.00
#
_symmetry.space_group_name_H-M   'P 1'
#
loop_
_entity.id
_entity.type
_entity.pdbx_description
1 polymer ?
#
loop_
_entity_poly.entity_id
_entity_poly.type
_entity_poly.pdbx_seq_one_letter_code
_entity_poly.pdbx_strand_id
1 'polypeptide(L)'
;MAKNILICDDAAFMRMMIKDILTKNGYNVAGEAENGAKAVEKYNELHPDLVLMDITMPEMDGIQALKKIKEGNPGALVIMCSAMGQQ
;
A
#
# COMPACT_ATOMS: atom_id res chain seq x y z
N MET A 1 -14.03 -15.22 -1.19
CA MET A 1 -13.97 -14.02 -0.36
C MET A 1 -12.99 -13.03 -0.93
N ALA A 2 -13.35 -11.76 -0.89
CA ALA A 2 -12.49 -10.73 -1.44
C ALA A 2 -11.27 -10.51 -0.54
N LYS A 3 -10.12 -10.30 -1.15
CA LYS A 3 -8.91 -9.93 -0.41
C LYS A 3 -8.96 -8.45 -0.08
N ASN A 4 -8.47 -8.13 1.11
CA ASN A 4 -8.41 -6.75 1.57
C ASN A 4 -7.05 -6.17 1.24
N ILE A 5 -7.04 -5.07 0.51
CA ILE A 5 -5.80 -4.48 0.01
C ILE A 5 -5.65 -3.06 0.51
N LEU A 6 -4.45 -2.74 1.01
CA LEU A 6 -4.10 -1.38 1.41
C LEU A 6 -3.28 -0.78 0.29
N ILE A 7 -3.68 0.41 -0.17
CA ILE A 7 -3.00 1.11 -1.26
C ILE A 7 -2.20 2.27 -0.67
N CYS A 8 -0.89 2.29 -0.94
CA CYS A 8 -0.01 3.32 -0.42
C CYS A 8 0.69 4.04 -1.57
N ASP A 9 0.34 5.28 -1.79
CA ASP A 9 0.87 6.10 -2.88
C ASP A 9 0.60 7.55 -2.51
N ASP A 10 1.56 8.44 -2.76
CA ASP A 10 1.38 9.85 -2.41
C ASP A 10 0.47 10.59 -3.37
N ALA A 11 0.21 10.04 -4.55
CA ALA A 11 -0.65 10.68 -5.54
C ALA A 11 -2.09 10.18 -5.41
N ALA A 12 -2.99 11.07 -5.04
CA ALA A 12 -4.40 10.72 -4.88
C ALA A 12 -4.99 10.15 -6.16
N PHE A 13 -4.57 10.68 -7.30
CA PHE A 13 -5.05 10.22 -8.59
C PHE A 13 -4.68 8.75 -8.83
N MET A 14 -3.44 8.38 -8.49
CA MET A 14 -2.99 7.00 -8.64
C MET A 14 -3.75 6.07 -7.71
N ARG A 15 -3.97 6.51 -6.46
CA ARG A 15 -4.74 5.68 -5.54
C ARG A 15 -6.15 5.43 -6.07
N MET A 16 -6.75 6.45 -6.66
CA MET A 16 -8.09 6.32 -7.21
C MET A 16 -8.13 5.34 -8.37
N MET A 17 -7.13 5.41 -9.26
CA MET A 17 -7.05 4.50 -10.39
C MET A 17 -6.87 3.06 -9.95
N ILE A 18 -5.96 2.85 -9.01
CA ILE A 18 -5.69 1.50 -8.49
C ILE A 18 -6.92 0.95 -7.80
N LYS A 19 -7.58 1.78 -7.00
CA LYS A 19 -8.79 1.39 -6.29
C LYS A 19 -9.87 0.93 -7.28
N ASP A 20 -10.03 1.68 -8.37
CA ASP A 20 -11.04 1.35 -9.38
C ASP A 20 -10.73 0.00 -10.03
N ILE A 21 -9.46 -0.21 -10.39
CA ILE A 21 -9.04 -1.46 -11.01
C ILE A 21 -9.27 -2.65 -10.07
N LEU A 22 -8.87 -2.50 -8.81
CA LEU A 22 -9.01 -3.58 -7.85
C LEU A 22 -10.46 -3.91 -7.58
N THR A 23 -11.29 -2.88 -7.45
CA THR A 23 -12.71 -3.09 -7.19
C THR A 23 -13.37 -3.82 -8.34
N LYS A 24 -13.01 -3.46 -9.58
CA LYS A 24 -13.58 -4.14 -10.75
C LYS A 24 -13.16 -5.58 -10.85
N ASN A 25 -12.06 -5.95 -10.22
CA ASN A 25 -11.55 -7.31 -10.26
C ASN A 25 -11.88 -8.11 -9.01
N GLY A 26 -12.79 -7.63 -8.20
CA GLY A 26 -13.28 -8.39 -7.06
C GLY A 26 -12.50 -8.26 -5.78
N TYR A 27 -11.55 -7.33 -5.74
CA TYR A 27 -10.78 -7.07 -4.53
C TYR A 27 -11.44 -5.98 -3.70
N ASN A 28 -11.17 -5.99 -2.41
CA ASN A 28 -11.71 -4.98 -1.51
C ASN A 28 -10.57 -4.05 -1.06
N VAL A 29 -10.76 -2.75 -1.21
CA VAL A 29 -9.76 -1.78 -0.77
C VAL A 29 -10.04 -1.45 0.68
N ALA A 30 -9.17 -1.94 1.57
CA ALA A 30 -9.33 -1.74 3.00
C ALA A 30 -9.04 -0.31 3.43
N GLY A 31 -8.13 0.35 2.73
CA GLY A 31 -7.77 1.72 3.04
C GLY A 31 -6.72 2.25 2.09
N GLU A 32 -6.36 3.50 2.33
CA GLU A 32 -5.35 4.19 1.52
C GLU A 32 -4.40 4.93 2.44
N ALA A 33 -3.16 5.05 2.02
CA ALA A 33 -2.15 5.81 2.76
C ALA A 33 -1.39 6.69 1.78
N GLU A 34 -1.09 7.90 2.19
CA GLU A 34 -0.43 8.87 1.31
C GLU A 34 1.07 8.98 1.56
N ASN A 35 1.57 8.33 2.60
CA ASN A 35 3.01 8.31 2.87
C ASN A 35 3.34 7.06 3.67
N GLY A 36 4.65 6.83 3.88
CA GLY A 36 5.10 5.62 4.54
C GLY A 36 4.66 5.51 5.99
N ALA A 37 4.63 6.63 6.71
CA ALA A 37 4.21 6.60 8.10
C ALA A 37 2.75 6.20 8.22
N LYS A 38 1.91 6.74 7.33
CA LYS A 38 0.50 6.37 7.30
C LYS A 38 0.32 4.92 6.86
N ALA A 39 1.19 4.45 5.97
CA ALA A 39 1.12 3.06 5.51
C ALA A 39 1.34 2.09 6.67
N VAL A 40 2.33 2.37 7.50
CA VAL A 40 2.60 1.52 8.66
C VAL A 40 1.43 1.58 9.65
N GLU A 41 0.95 2.78 9.91
CA GLU A 41 -0.17 2.98 10.82
C GLU A 41 -1.42 2.23 10.35
N LYS A 42 -1.74 2.39 9.07
CA LYS A 42 -2.92 1.73 8.49
C LYS A 42 -2.77 0.22 8.46
N TYR A 43 -1.57 -0.26 8.18
CA TYR A 43 -1.33 -1.70 8.17
C TYR A 43 -1.63 -2.29 9.55
N ASN A 44 -1.11 -1.64 10.60
CA ASN A 44 -1.32 -2.14 11.96
C ASN A 44 -2.78 -2.04 12.39
N GLU A 45 -3.51 -1.08 11.84
CA GLU A 45 -4.91 -0.88 12.17
C GLU A 45 -5.83 -1.83 11.41
N LEU A 46 -5.57 -2.01 10.13
CA LEU A 46 -6.49 -2.72 9.23
C LEU A 46 -6.12 -4.17 8.97
N HIS A 47 -4.87 -4.54 9.17
CA HIS A 47 -4.37 -5.90 8.91
C HIS A 47 -4.80 -6.40 7.52
N PRO A 48 -4.44 -5.69 6.45
CA PRO A 48 -4.87 -6.09 5.11
C PRO A 48 -4.17 -7.37 4.68
N ASP A 49 -4.76 -8.04 3.69
CA ASP A 49 -4.15 -9.24 3.12
C ASP A 49 -2.95 -8.92 2.26
N LEU A 50 -2.94 -7.73 1.65
CA LEU A 50 -1.89 -7.33 0.74
C LEU A 50 -1.72 -5.82 0.80
N VAL A 51 -0.49 -5.35 0.65
CA VAL A 51 -0.18 -3.92 0.58
C VAL A 51 0.45 -3.64 -0.77
N LEU A 52 -0.11 -2.66 -1.49
CA LEU A 52 0.52 -2.14 -2.70
C LEU A 52 1.22 -0.86 -2.28
N MET A 53 2.55 -0.84 -2.36
CA MET A 53 3.37 0.20 -1.78
C MET A 53 4.17 0.92 -2.85
N ASP A 54 4.00 2.24 -2.95
CA ASP A 54 4.84 3.06 -3.81
C ASP A 54 6.19 3.23 -3.12
N ILE A 55 7.26 3.18 -3.89
CA ILE A 55 8.61 3.30 -3.34
C ILE A 55 8.90 4.75 -2.95
N THR A 56 8.47 5.70 -3.77
CA THR A 56 8.82 7.11 -3.55
C THR A 56 7.69 7.88 -2.92
N MET A 57 7.61 7.82 -1.60
CA MET A 57 6.62 8.59 -0.85
C MET A 57 7.33 9.55 0.09
N PRO A 58 6.71 10.71 0.40
CA PRO A 58 7.33 11.65 1.33
C PRO A 58 7.35 11.10 2.75
N GLU A 59 8.16 11.69 3.58
CA GLU A 59 8.32 11.40 5.01
C GLU A 59 8.98 10.06 5.27
N MET A 60 8.32 8.98 4.91
CA MET A 60 8.90 7.65 5.03
C MET A 60 8.65 6.97 3.70
N ASP A 61 9.72 6.63 2.99
CA ASP A 61 9.55 6.01 1.68
C ASP A 61 9.06 4.57 1.80
N GLY A 62 8.71 3.99 0.65
CA GLY A 62 8.12 2.66 0.63
C GLY A 62 9.02 1.59 1.20
N ILE A 63 10.33 1.72 1.02
CA ILE A 63 11.28 0.72 1.52
C ILE A 63 11.33 0.74 3.03
N GLN A 64 11.34 1.94 3.62
CA GLN A 64 11.34 2.07 5.07
C GLN A 64 10.03 1.55 5.65
N ALA A 65 8.92 1.86 4.99
CA ALA A 65 7.61 1.39 5.42
C ALA A 65 7.55 -0.14 5.36
N LEU A 66 8.10 -0.72 4.30
CA LEU A 66 8.15 -2.17 4.15
C LEU A 66 8.89 -2.81 5.32
N LYS A 67 10.04 -2.24 5.69
CA LYS A 67 10.82 -2.78 6.80
C LYS A 67 10.04 -2.73 8.10
N LYS A 68 9.36 -1.60 8.36
CA LYS A 68 8.58 -1.45 9.58
C LYS A 68 7.43 -2.45 9.64
N ILE A 69 6.75 -2.63 8.53
CA ILE A 69 5.63 -3.58 8.46
C ILE A 69 6.12 -4.99 8.70
N LYS A 70 7.24 -5.36 8.07
CA LYS A 70 7.81 -6.70 8.23
C LYS A 70 8.34 -6.95 9.63
N GLU A 71 8.82 -5.91 10.31
CA GLU A 71 9.26 -6.06 11.70
C GLU A 71 8.11 -6.48 12.59
N GLY A 72 6.93 -5.88 12.36
CA GLY A 72 5.76 -6.23 13.14
C GLY A 72 5.10 -7.51 12.70
N ASN A 73 5.20 -7.84 11.42
CA ASN A 73 4.60 -9.05 10.88
C ASN A 73 5.45 -9.57 9.73
N PRO A 74 6.37 -10.49 9.99
CA PRO A 74 7.24 -11.03 8.94
C PRO A 74 6.48 -11.70 7.79
N GLY A 75 5.25 -12.12 8.03
CA GLY A 75 4.43 -12.74 6.99
C GLY A 75 3.65 -11.77 6.14
N ALA A 76 3.82 -10.46 6.35
CA ALA A 76 3.09 -9.47 5.58
C ALA A 76 3.44 -9.56 4.10
N LEU A 77 2.42 -9.47 3.25
CA LEU A 77 2.61 -9.49 1.81
C LEU A 77 2.57 -8.06 1.29
N VAL A 78 3.69 -7.59 0.76
CA VAL A 78 3.81 -6.24 0.26
C VAL A 78 4.37 -6.29 -1.15
N ILE A 79 3.66 -5.65 -2.09
CA ILE A 79 4.13 -5.52 -3.46
C ILE A 79 4.61 -4.09 -3.64
N MET A 80 5.89 -3.95 -3.97
CA MET A 80 6.47 -2.63 -4.19
C MET A 80 6.19 -2.19 -5.62
N CYS A 81 5.72 -0.98 -5.75
CA CYS A 81 5.38 -0.41 -7.05
C CYS A 81 6.20 0.85 -7.26
N SER A 82 6.77 0.99 -8.43
CA SER A 82 7.51 2.20 -8.76
C SER A 82 6.90 2.83 -9.99
N ALA A 83 5.98 3.74 -9.78
CA ALA A 83 5.31 4.40 -10.88
C ALA A 83 6.27 5.19 -11.71
N MET A 84 7.33 5.64 -11.08
CA MET A 84 8.31 6.44 -11.79
C MET A 84 9.38 5.63 -12.42
N GLY A 85 9.44 4.37 -12.10
CA GLY A 85 10.51 3.53 -12.58
C GLY A 85 10.45 3.27 -14.04
N GLN A 86 9.41 3.72 -14.64
CA GLN A 86 9.29 3.44 -16.02
C GLN A 86 10.08 4.32 -16.86
N GLN A 87 10.72 5.28 -16.38
CA GLN A 87 11.48 6.06 -17.27
C GLN A 87 12.71 5.49 -17.61
#